data_4c80cf2528740713cbc1672f33924f23
#
_entry.id   4c80cf2528740713cbc1672f33924f23
#
_cell.length_a   1.000
_cell.length_b   1.000
_cell.length_c   1.000
_cell.angle_alpha   90.00
_cell.angle_beta   90.00
_cell.angle_gamma   90.00
#
_symmetry.space_group_name_H-M   'P 1'
#
loop_
_entity.id
_entity.type
_entity.pdbx_description
1 polymer ?
#
loop_
_entity_poly.entity_id
_entity_poly.type
_entity_poly.pdbx_seq_one_letter_code
_entity_poly.pdbx_strand_id
1 'polypeptide(L)'
;PKYLELVAEHPSVYDAIEGLAFSPSGFFQTEYDRLFASHFGKKPIYRRIIRLLSDNPYGLTVSRIAAELGIAAGGSLSRQLDDLESAGFLHAMIPFDKPDNSKLLKYVLIDAYVRFYTAIIRGEQRTQTMPGTQFRALMSSPSYRSWLGRSFEYLCMQHHREISRILGFEGIPYRVGPFFQRKNLNAPGVQI
;
A
#
# COMPACT_ATOMS: atom_id res chain seq x y z
N PRO A 1 9.69 -5.97 -12.56
CA PRO A 1 10.55 -7.06 -12.96
C PRO A 1 11.66 -7.35 -11.96
N LYS A 2 12.47 -6.35 -11.52
CA LYS A 2 13.63 -6.59 -10.65
C LYS A 2 13.36 -7.47 -9.43
N TYR A 3 12.27 -7.23 -8.70
CA TYR A 3 11.91 -8.04 -7.52
C TYR A 3 11.50 -9.47 -7.91
N LEU A 4 10.85 -9.64 -9.06
CA LEU A 4 10.52 -10.97 -9.59
C LEU A 4 11.77 -11.73 -10.01
N GLU A 5 12.77 -11.06 -10.57
CA GLU A 5 14.06 -11.65 -10.92
C GLU A 5 14.76 -12.16 -9.66
N LEU A 6 14.83 -11.34 -8.60
CA LEU A 6 15.40 -11.76 -7.33
C LEU A 6 14.68 -12.98 -6.72
N VAL A 7 13.35 -13.03 -6.82
CA VAL A 7 12.56 -14.17 -6.34
C VAL A 7 12.84 -15.43 -7.16
N ALA A 8 13.02 -15.28 -8.50
CA ALA A 8 13.28 -16.40 -9.40
C ALA A 8 14.65 -17.06 -9.19
N GLU A 9 15.58 -16.40 -8.51
CA GLU A 9 16.89 -16.97 -8.14
C GLU A 9 16.83 -18.00 -7.00
N HIS A 10 15.65 -18.14 -6.36
CA HIS A 10 15.45 -19.02 -5.21
C HIS A 10 14.64 -20.27 -5.58
N PRO A 11 14.80 -21.39 -4.85
CA PRO A 11 14.09 -22.65 -5.09
C PRO A 11 12.56 -22.53 -4.98
N SER A 12 12.08 -21.62 -4.15
CA SER A 12 10.65 -21.33 -3.98
C SER A 12 10.41 -19.88 -3.62
N VAL A 13 9.18 -19.39 -3.84
CA VAL A 13 8.75 -18.05 -3.40
C VAL A 13 8.88 -17.89 -1.88
N TYR A 14 8.68 -18.95 -1.13
CA TYR A 14 8.80 -18.93 0.34
C TYR A 14 10.25 -18.70 0.77
N ASP A 15 11.18 -19.44 0.19
CA ASP A 15 12.60 -19.30 0.48
C ASP A 15 13.12 -17.93 0.04
N ALA A 16 12.63 -17.45 -1.11
CA ALA A 16 12.93 -16.11 -1.59
C ALA A 16 12.49 -15.03 -0.59
N ILE A 17 11.24 -15.06 -0.15
CA ILE A 17 10.73 -14.05 0.78
C ILE A 17 11.43 -14.17 2.13
N GLU A 18 11.67 -15.38 2.65
CA GLU A 18 12.42 -15.58 3.89
C GLU A 18 13.82 -14.96 3.80
N GLY A 19 14.57 -15.25 2.73
CA GLY A 19 15.92 -14.73 2.54
C GLY A 19 15.97 -13.24 2.24
N LEU A 20 15.10 -12.74 1.37
CA LEU A 20 15.12 -11.34 0.93
C LEU A 20 14.53 -10.37 1.95
N ALA A 21 13.51 -10.79 2.73
CA ALA A 21 12.77 -9.91 3.62
C ALA A 21 13.12 -10.08 5.10
N PHE A 22 13.51 -11.29 5.55
CA PHE A 22 13.70 -11.58 6.97
C PHE A 22 15.15 -11.89 7.35
N SER A 23 16.01 -12.17 6.37
CA SER A 23 17.46 -12.26 6.65
C SER A 23 18.04 -10.88 6.99
N PRO A 24 18.97 -10.76 7.95
CA PRO A 24 19.61 -9.49 8.29
C PRO A 24 20.29 -8.78 7.09
N SER A 25 20.80 -9.55 6.14
CA SER A 25 21.40 -9.05 4.89
C SER A 25 20.42 -9.04 3.71
N GLY A 26 19.15 -9.31 3.96
CA GLY A 26 18.12 -9.42 2.91
C GLY A 26 17.93 -8.12 2.13
N PHE A 27 17.80 -8.24 0.82
CA PHE A 27 17.66 -7.10 -0.08
C PHE A 27 16.51 -6.16 0.35
N PHE A 28 15.37 -6.71 0.75
CA PHE A 28 14.20 -5.94 1.14
C PHE A 28 14.35 -5.20 2.48
N GLN A 29 15.36 -5.53 3.29
CA GLN A 29 15.64 -4.83 4.53
C GLN A 29 16.15 -3.39 4.28
N THR A 30 16.96 -3.21 3.25
CA THR A 30 17.62 -1.92 2.94
C THR A 30 16.97 -1.16 1.79
N GLU A 31 16.18 -1.84 0.96
CA GLU A 31 15.57 -1.25 -0.23
C GLU A 31 14.64 -0.08 0.08
N TYR A 32 13.92 -0.13 1.21
CA TYR A 32 13.05 0.96 1.65
C TYR A 32 13.82 2.28 1.82
N ASP A 33 14.96 2.22 2.47
CA ASP A 33 15.80 3.41 2.68
C ASP A 33 16.41 3.92 1.37
N ARG A 34 16.80 3.01 0.48
CA ARG A 34 17.33 3.35 -0.85
C ARG A 34 16.29 4.04 -1.72
N LEU A 35 15.06 3.51 -1.77
CA LEU A 35 13.95 4.10 -2.52
C LEU A 35 13.65 5.52 -2.04
N PHE A 36 13.53 5.72 -0.72
CA PHE A 36 13.24 7.05 -0.18
C PHE A 36 14.40 8.01 -0.36
N ALA A 37 15.64 7.57 -0.25
CA ALA A 37 16.80 8.41 -0.47
C ALA A 37 16.91 8.86 -1.93
N SER A 38 16.59 7.99 -2.88
CA SER A 38 16.66 8.30 -4.33
C SER A 38 15.57 9.27 -4.79
N HIS A 39 14.34 9.15 -4.27
CA HIS A 39 13.21 9.99 -4.71
C HIS A 39 13.09 11.30 -3.94
N PHE A 40 13.35 11.28 -2.63
CA PHE A 40 13.02 12.41 -1.75
C PHE A 40 14.21 12.92 -0.92
N GLY A 41 15.39 12.32 -1.08
CA GLY A 41 16.56 12.66 -0.29
C GLY A 41 16.34 12.40 1.21
N LYS A 42 16.83 13.33 2.04
CA LYS A 42 16.76 13.21 3.51
C LYS A 42 15.52 13.85 4.14
N LYS A 43 14.48 14.18 3.37
CA LYS A 43 13.29 14.85 3.89
C LYS A 43 12.39 13.88 4.69
N PRO A 44 12.27 14.01 6.00
CA PRO A 44 11.59 13.02 6.85
C PRO A 44 10.07 13.02 6.68
N ILE A 45 9.49 14.10 6.14
CA ILE A 45 8.03 14.25 6.01
C ILE A 45 7.42 13.17 5.12
N TYR A 46 8.08 12.79 4.01
CA TYR A 46 7.58 11.75 3.12
C TYR A 46 7.43 10.40 3.82
N ARG A 47 8.42 10.03 4.65
CA ARG A 47 8.35 8.79 5.46
C ARG A 47 7.25 8.86 6.52
N ARG A 48 7.00 10.03 7.10
CA ARG A 48 5.91 10.25 8.07
C ARG A 48 4.55 10.07 7.41
N ILE A 49 4.35 10.63 6.21
CA ILE A 49 3.13 10.46 5.42
C ILE A 49 2.90 8.99 5.08
N ILE A 50 3.91 8.32 4.53
CA ILE A 50 3.83 6.89 4.16
C ILE A 50 3.50 6.04 5.39
N ARG A 51 4.15 6.29 6.52
CA ARG A 51 3.88 5.55 7.75
C ARG A 51 2.45 5.74 8.22
N LEU A 52 1.96 6.96 8.23
CA LEU A 52 0.59 7.26 8.59
C LEU A 52 -0.41 6.54 7.68
N LEU A 53 -0.17 6.57 6.36
CA LEU A 53 -1.05 5.91 5.40
C LEU A 53 -0.93 4.37 5.45
N SER A 54 0.21 3.82 5.82
CA SER A 54 0.33 2.37 6.02
C SER A 54 -0.52 1.85 7.20
N ASP A 55 -0.64 2.68 8.25
CA ASP A 55 -1.48 2.38 9.41
C ASP A 55 -2.98 2.66 9.12
N ASN A 56 -3.29 3.33 7.99
CA ASN A 56 -4.64 3.69 7.55
C ASN A 56 -4.92 3.16 6.13
N PRO A 57 -5.12 1.86 5.96
CA PRO A 57 -5.19 1.21 4.65
C PRO A 57 -6.37 1.67 3.78
N TYR A 58 -7.38 2.30 4.34
CA TYR A 58 -8.53 2.87 3.63
C TYR A 58 -8.31 4.33 3.21
N GLY A 59 -7.09 4.82 3.35
CA GLY A 59 -6.69 6.18 3.00
C GLY A 59 -7.23 7.26 3.91
N LEU A 60 -6.59 8.42 3.81
CA LEU A 60 -6.96 9.61 4.58
C LEU A 60 -7.13 10.81 3.66
N THR A 61 -8.02 11.73 4.04
CA THR A 61 -8.14 13.04 3.40
C THR A 61 -6.96 13.93 3.77
N VAL A 62 -6.67 14.96 2.96
CA VAL A 62 -5.59 15.93 3.23
C VAL A 62 -5.72 16.55 4.63
N SER A 63 -6.94 16.94 5.01
CA SER A 63 -7.19 17.52 6.33
C SER A 63 -6.89 16.54 7.48
N ARG A 64 -7.20 15.26 7.28
CA ARG A 64 -6.92 14.23 8.29
C ARG A 64 -5.42 13.94 8.38
N ILE A 65 -4.72 13.87 7.25
CA ILE A 65 -3.25 13.72 7.20
C ILE A 65 -2.59 14.88 7.94
N ALA A 66 -3.01 16.11 7.66
CA ALA A 66 -2.48 17.31 8.33
C ALA A 66 -2.67 17.24 9.85
N ALA A 67 -3.87 16.92 10.30
CA ALA A 67 -4.20 16.80 11.73
C ALA A 67 -3.37 15.71 12.43
N GLU A 68 -3.27 14.51 11.84
CA GLU A 68 -2.52 13.39 12.43
C GLU A 68 -1.00 13.65 12.46
N LEU A 69 -0.48 14.40 11.50
CA LEU A 69 0.93 14.77 11.45
C LEU A 69 1.27 16.03 12.26
N GLY A 70 0.26 16.77 12.75
CA GLY A 70 0.45 18.03 13.46
C GLY A 70 1.04 19.13 12.59
N ILE A 71 0.64 19.21 11.30
CA ILE A 71 1.12 20.19 10.32
C ILE A 71 -0.06 20.95 9.68
N ALA A 72 0.24 22.11 9.06
CA ALA A 72 -0.79 22.86 8.36
C ALA A 72 -1.30 22.14 7.11
N ALA A 73 -2.63 22.12 6.91
CA ALA A 73 -3.25 21.69 5.67
C ALA A 73 -3.10 22.82 4.62
N GLY A 74 -1.98 22.84 3.92
CA GLY A 74 -1.68 23.91 2.95
C GLY A 74 -0.84 23.41 1.77
N GLY A 75 -0.41 24.34 0.92
CA GLY A 75 0.28 24.03 -0.34
C GLY A 75 1.55 23.17 -0.18
N SER A 76 2.23 23.25 0.97
CA SER A 76 3.38 22.38 1.24
C SER A 76 3.00 20.91 1.34
N LEU A 77 1.93 20.60 2.09
CA LEU A 77 1.44 19.21 2.22
C LEU A 77 0.88 18.71 0.89
N SER A 78 0.11 19.54 0.19
CA SER A 78 -0.41 19.16 -1.14
C SER A 78 0.71 18.79 -2.10
N ARG A 79 1.77 19.61 -2.19
CA ARG A 79 2.94 19.31 -3.02
C ARG A 79 3.62 18.00 -2.62
N GLN A 80 3.74 17.72 -1.32
CA GLN A 80 4.34 16.47 -0.84
C GLN A 80 3.49 15.24 -1.20
N LEU A 81 2.17 15.37 -1.18
CA LEU A 81 1.25 14.31 -1.63
C LEU A 81 1.34 14.11 -3.14
N ASP A 82 1.40 15.20 -3.91
CA ASP A 82 1.57 15.16 -5.37
C ASP A 82 2.92 14.53 -5.76
N ASP A 83 4.00 14.86 -5.05
CA ASP A 83 5.32 14.24 -5.23
C ASP A 83 5.26 12.71 -5.01
N LEU A 84 4.60 12.27 -3.93
CA LEU A 84 4.43 10.85 -3.61
C LEU A 84 3.52 10.13 -4.62
N GLU A 85 2.48 10.79 -5.11
CA GLU A 85 1.60 10.24 -6.15
C GLU A 85 2.33 10.13 -7.49
N SER A 86 3.05 11.18 -7.89
CA SER A 86 3.86 11.19 -9.13
C SER A 86 4.97 10.14 -9.12
N ALA A 87 5.51 9.83 -7.95
CA ALA A 87 6.49 8.76 -7.77
C ALA A 87 5.87 7.36 -7.66
N GLY A 88 4.53 7.24 -7.73
CA GLY A 88 3.82 5.97 -7.71
C GLY A 88 3.64 5.33 -6.32
N PHE A 89 3.94 6.04 -5.24
CA PHE A 89 3.73 5.52 -3.89
C PHE A 89 2.28 5.64 -3.42
N LEU A 90 1.62 6.75 -3.78
CA LEU A 90 0.25 7.04 -3.41
C LEU A 90 -0.67 7.07 -4.62
N HIS A 91 -1.95 6.96 -4.36
CA HIS A 91 -2.99 7.27 -5.32
C HIS A 91 -4.13 8.02 -4.65
N ALA A 92 -4.61 9.08 -5.32
CA ALA A 92 -5.77 9.83 -4.91
C ALA A 92 -7.04 9.09 -5.33
N MET A 93 -7.86 8.67 -4.37
CA MET A 93 -9.10 7.93 -4.61
C MET A 93 -10.31 8.72 -4.17
N ILE A 94 -11.33 8.70 -5.01
CA ILE A 94 -12.67 9.20 -4.68
C ILE A 94 -13.60 7.99 -4.61
N PRO A 95 -14.50 7.92 -3.61
CA PRO A 95 -15.50 6.85 -3.55
C PRO A 95 -16.26 6.72 -4.86
N PHE A 96 -16.48 5.50 -5.33
CA PHE A 96 -17.09 5.18 -6.63
C PHE A 96 -18.44 5.90 -6.89
N ASP A 97 -19.22 6.12 -5.84
CA ASP A 97 -20.54 6.77 -5.87
C ASP A 97 -20.49 8.30 -5.78
N LYS A 98 -19.31 8.92 -5.76
CA LYS A 98 -19.13 10.36 -5.59
C LYS A 98 -18.59 11.03 -6.86
N PRO A 99 -18.91 12.32 -7.08
CA PRO A 99 -18.38 13.09 -8.19
C PRO A 99 -16.87 13.34 -8.01
N ASP A 100 -16.17 13.55 -9.13
CA ASP A 100 -14.70 13.68 -9.17
C ASP A 100 -14.15 14.89 -8.40
N ASN A 101 -14.96 15.90 -8.12
CA ASN A 101 -14.63 17.06 -7.29
C ASN A 101 -14.99 16.87 -5.80
N SER A 102 -15.25 15.65 -5.37
CA SER A 102 -15.67 15.37 -4.00
C SER A 102 -14.58 15.72 -2.98
N LYS A 103 -14.99 16.41 -1.90
CA LYS A 103 -14.14 16.63 -0.70
C LYS A 103 -13.79 15.33 0.04
N LEU A 104 -14.30 14.19 -0.43
CA LEU A 104 -14.00 12.85 0.11
C LEU A 104 -12.80 12.19 -0.55
N LEU A 105 -12.05 12.94 -1.38
CA LEU A 105 -10.77 12.47 -1.92
C LEU A 105 -9.85 12.04 -0.79
N LYS A 106 -9.34 10.83 -0.90
CA LYS A 106 -8.40 10.23 0.04
C LYS A 106 -7.16 9.79 -0.69
N TYR A 107 -6.03 9.94 -0.03
CA TYR A 107 -4.77 9.35 -0.47
C TYR A 107 -4.59 7.97 0.16
N VAL A 108 -4.27 6.97 -0.66
CA VAL A 108 -3.98 5.60 -0.25
C VAL A 108 -2.57 5.21 -0.67
N LEU A 109 -1.92 4.40 0.13
CA LEU A 109 -0.63 3.81 -0.19
C LEU A 109 -0.84 2.63 -1.14
N ILE A 110 -0.34 2.72 -2.38
CA ILE A 110 -0.55 1.70 -3.42
C ILE A 110 0.71 0.91 -3.77
N ASP A 111 1.91 1.46 -3.56
CA ASP A 111 3.15 0.75 -3.90
C ASP A 111 3.23 -0.59 -3.15
N ALA A 112 3.35 -1.69 -3.90
CA ALA A 112 3.27 -3.04 -3.38
C ALA A 112 4.42 -3.36 -2.42
N TYR A 113 5.66 -2.91 -2.76
CA TYR A 113 6.81 -3.16 -1.91
C TYR A 113 6.74 -2.35 -0.62
N VAL A 114 6.41 -1.05 -0.69
CA VAL A 114 6.33 -0.18 0.49
C VAL A 114 5.22 -0.65 1.43
N ARG A 115 4.09 -1.13 0.91
CA ARG A 115 3.03 -1.75 1.69
C ARG A 115 3.50 -3.03 2.38
N PHE A 116 4.23 -3.87 1.66
CA PHE A 116 4.81 -5.10 2.22
C PHE A 116 5.84 -4.77 3.32
N TYR A 117 6.75 -3.83 3.05
CA TYR A 117 7.77 -3.42 4.01
C TYR A 117 7.14 -2.87 5.31
N THR A 118 6.21 -1.93 5.18
CA THR A 118 5.64 -1.25 6.35
C THR A 118 4.73 -2.15 7.20
N ALA A 119 3.95 -3.02 6.55
CA ALA A 119 3.01 -3.90 7.24
C ALA A 119 3.66 -5.18 7.78
N ILE A 120 4.64 -5.71 7.05
CA ILE A 120 5.18 -7.05 7.29
C ILE A 120 6.61 -6.97 7.82
N ILE A 121 7.56 -6.52 7.02
CA ILE A 121 9.00 -6.56 7.38
C ILE A 121 9.26 -5.76 8.65
N ARG A 122 8.78 -4.53 8.72
CA ARG A 122 8.97 -3.66 9.86
C ARG A 122 8.25 -4.14 11.14
N GLY A 123 7.15 -4.85 11.01
CA GLY A 123 6.44 -5.47 12.13
C GLY A 123 7.28 -6.56 12.78
N GLU A 124 7.85 -7.43 11.97
CA GLU A 124 8.66 -8.56 12.40
C GLU A 124 10.04 -8.18 12.96
N GLN A 125 10.62 -7.07 12.52
CA GLN A 125 11.86 -6.53 13.12
C GLN A 125 11.74 -6.24 14.63
N ARG A 126 10.52 -6.13 15.15
CA ARG A 126 10.23 -5.91 16.57
C ARG A 126 10.03 -7.18 17.37
N THR A 127 9.78 -8.29 16.69
CA THR A 127 9.60 -9.62 17.32
C THR A 127 10.84 -10.45 17.05
N GLN A 128 11.57 -10.84 18.12
CA GLN A 128 12.71 -11.76 18.01
C GLN A 128 12.19 -13.18 17.75
N THR A 129 11.86 -13.47 16.50
CA THR A 129 11.44 -14.81 16.07
C THR A 129 12.65 -15.56 15.52
N MET A 130 12.65 -16.89 15.60
CA MET A 130 13.74 -17.71 15.08
C MET A 130 13.99 -17.47 13.58
N PRO A 131 15.24 -17.23 13.14
CA PRO A 131 15.56 -17.10 11.73
C PRO A 131 15.11 -18.34 10.92
N GLY A 132 14.58 -18.12 9.73
CA GLY A 132 14.23 -19.18 8.79
C GLY A 132 12.80 -19.73 8.89
N THR A 133 11.95 -19.21 9.81
CA THR A 133 10.55 -19.64 9.95
C THR A 133 9.56 -18.49 10.06
N GLN A 134 10.03 -17.25 9.98
CA GLN A 134 9.26 -16.05 10.24
C GLN A 134 8.10 -15.89 9.24
N PHE A 135 8.38 -16.02 7.97
CA PHE A 135 7.36 -15.86 6.93
C PHE A 135 6.29 -16.95 7.00
N ARG A 136 6.69 -18.17 7.27
CA ARG A 136 5.75 -19.30 7.39
C ARG A 136 4.80 -19.14 8.58
N ALA A 137 5.29 -18.70 9.72
CA ALA A 137 4.47 -18.38 10.89
C ALA A 137 3.51 -17.23 10.61
N LEU A 138 4.01 -16.17 9.93
CA LEU A 138 3.22 -15.00 9.56
C LEU A 138 2.05 -15.34 8.64
N MET A 139 2.25 -16.19 7.62
CA MET A 139 1.22 -16.59 6.66
C MET A 139 -0.03 -17.20 7.33
N SER A 140 0.13 -17.81 8.48
CA SER A 140 -0.97 -18.39 9.24
C SER A 140 -1.77 -17.35 10.02
N SER A 141 -1.27 -16.11 10.14
CA SER A 141 -1.90 -15.07 10.95
C SER A 141 -3.13 -14.44 10.26
N PRO A 142 -4.18 -14.08 11.00
CA PRO A 142 -5.34 -13.36 10.46
C PRO A 142 -4.96 -12.00 9.86
N SER A 143 -3.98 -11.31 10.44
CA SER A 143 -3.50 -10.01 9.98
C SER A 143 -2.87 -10.09 8.58
N TYR A 144 -2.06 -11.14 8.33
CA TYR A 144 -1.49 -11.38 7.01
C TYR A 144 -2.56 -11.69 5.96
N ARG A 145 -3.54 -12.52 6.30
CA ARG A 145 -4.65 -12.82 5.37
C ARG A 145 -5.45 -11.58 5.00
N SER A 146 -5.76 -10.73 5.97
CA SER A 146 -6.43 -9.45 5.74
C SER A 146 -5.58 -8.49 4.90
N TRP A 147 -4.27 -8.46 5.14
CA TRP A 147 -3.33 -7.67 4.33
C TRP A 147 -3.26 -8.20 2.89
N LEU A 148 -3.22 -9.52 2.70
CA LEU A 148 -3.17 -10.17 1.39
C LEU A 148 -4.44 -9.89 0.57
N GLY A 149 -5.63 -9.98 1.19
CA GLY A 149 -6.90 -9.64 0.54
C GLY A 149 -6.90 -8.21 0.02
N ARG A 150 -6.56 -7.24 0.86
CA ARG A 150 -6.43 -5.83 0.42
C ARG A 150 -5.36 -5.64 -0.66
N SER A 151 -4.26 -6.39 -0.59
CA SER A 151 -3.21 -6.31 -1.61
C SER A 151 -3.70 -6.81 -2.95
N PHE A 152 -4.54 -7.84 -2.96
CA PHE A 152 -5.19 -8.36 -4.16
C PHE A 152 -6.18 -7.34 -4.75
N GLU A 153 -6.98 -6.66 -3.93
CA GLU A 153 -7.86 -5.57 -4.39
C GLU A 153 -7.08 -4.46 -5.11
N TYR A 154 -5.96 -4.01 -4.52
CA TYR A 154 -5.11 -3.01 -5.17
C TYR A 154 -4.49 -3.52 -6.48
N LEU A 155 -4.06 -4.76 -6.52
CA LEU A 155 -3.55 -5.38 -7.74
C LEU A 155 -4.62 -5.38 -8.84
N CYS A 156 -5.85 -5.76 -8.51
CA CYS A 156 -6.97 -5.71 -9.45
C CYS A 156 -7.26 -4.29 -9.94
N MET A 157 -7.23 -3.29 -9.04
CA MET A 157 -7.42 -1.90 -9.44
C MET A 157 -6.32 -1.39 -10.36
N GLN A 158 -5.06 -1.75 -10.12
CA GLN A 158 -3.95 -1.35 -10.97
C GLN A 158 -3.99 -2.02 -12.36
N HIS A 159 -4.48 -3.26 -12.44
CA HIS A 159 -4.55 -4.07 -13.65
C HIS A 159 -5.96 -4.18 -14.25
N HIS A 160 -6.85 -3.24 -13.91
CA HIS A 160 -8.25 -3.30 -14.35
C HIS A 160 -8.44 -3.36 -15.87
N ARG A 161 -7.53 -2.73 -16.65
CA ARG A 161 -7.57 -2.76 -18.12
C ARG A 161 -7.27 -4.15 -18.66
N GLU A 162 -6.24 -4.80 -18.14
CA GLU A 162 -5.89 -6.18 -18.50
C GLU A 162 -7.02 -7.13 -18.12
N ILE A 163 -7.61 -6.93 -16.95
CA ILE A 163 -8.76 -7.71 -16.47
C ILE A 163 -9.96 -7.50 -17.41
N SER A 164 -10.30 -6.27 -17.79
CA SER A 164 -11.42 -5.99 -18.68
C SER A 164 -11.23 -6.59 -20.06
N ARG A 165 -10.00 -6.60 -20.57
CA ARG A 165 -9.66 -7.23 -21.85
C ARG A 165 -9.83 -8.75 -21.78
N ILE A 166 -9.31 -9.39 -20.72
CA ILE A 166 -9.42 -10.84 -20.54
C ILE A 166 -10.89 -11.28 -20.41
N LEU A 167 -11.69 -10.46 -19.71
CA LEU A 167 -13.11 -10.72 -19.49
C LEU A 167 -14.01 -10.25 -20.66
N GLY A 168 -13.44 -9.63 -21.70
CA GLY A 168 -14.14 -9.27 -22.93
C GLY A 168 -15.04 -8.04 -22.86
N PHE A 169 -14.85 -7.14 -21.88
CA PHE A 169 -15.64 -5.91 -21.76
C PHE A 169 -14.81 -4.61 -21.90
N GLU A 170 -13.58 -4.66 -22.40
CA GLU A 170 -12.70 -3.49 -22.55
C GLU A 170 -13.31 -2.37 -23.41
N GLY A 171 -14.20 -2.71 -24.35
CA GLY A 171 -14.91 -1.75 -25.21
C GLY A 171 -16.15 -1.10 -24.55
N ILE A 172 -16.51 -1.47 -23.34
CA ILE A 172 -17.66 -0.93 -22.62
C ILE A 172 -17.17 0.13 -21.63
N PRO A 173 -17.74 1.35 -21.60
CA PRO A 173 -17.40 2.33 -20.58
C PRO A 173 -17.67 1.78 -19.18
N TYR A 174 -16.66 1.78 -18.32
CA TYR A 174 -16.80 1.36 -16.93
C TYR A 174 -16.01 2.29 -16.00
N ARG A 175 -16.35 2.25 -14.72
CA ARG A 175 -15.62 2.96 -13.66
C ARG A 175 -15.02 1.96 -12.70
N VAL A 176 -13.82 2.26 -12.23
CA VAL A 176 -13.10 1.49 -11.22
C VAL A 176 -12.85 2.38 -10.02
N GLY A 177 -13.11 1.87 -8.85
CA GLY A 177 -12.85 2.60 -7.63
C GLY A 177 -13.31 1.81 -6.40
N PRO A 178 -12.88 2.21 -5.20
CA PRO A 178 -13.31 1.57 -3.98
C PRO A 178 -14.78 1.90 -3.70
N PHE A 179 -15.52 0.91 -3.24
CA PHE A 179 -16.86 1.08 -2.72
C PHE A 179 -16.83 1.15 -1.19
N PHE A 180 -17.39 2.23 -0.64
CA PHE A 180 -17.49 2.40 0.81
C PHE A 180 -18.94 2.65 1.20
N GLN A 181 -19.53 1.74 1.94
CA GLN A 181 -20.81 1.97 2.60
C GLN A 181 -20.59 2.25 4.08
N ARG A 182 -20.99 3.43 4.56
CA ARG A 182 -20.98 3.70 6.00
C ARG A 182 -22.00 2.80 6.69
N LYS A 183 -21.62 2.27 7.85
CA LYS A 183 -22.55 1.57 8.72
C LYS A 183 -23.68 2.53 9.12
N ASN A 184 -24.90 2.25 8.66
CA ASN A 184 -26.12 2.92 9.10
C ASN A 184 -26.83 2.07 10.13
N LEU A 185 -27.70 2.67 10.96
CA LEU A 185 -28.48 1.97 11.98
C LEU A 185 -29.28 0.76 11.44
N ASN A 186 -29.57 0.76 10.14
CA ASN A 186 -30.42 -0.24 9.46
C ASN A 186 -29.65 -1.16 8.47
N ALA A 187 -28.33 -1.02 8.32
CA ALA A 187 -27.55 -1.87 7.43
C ALA A 187 -26.11 -2.04 7.97
N PRO A 188 -25.54 -3.26 7.92
CA PRO A 188 -24.13 -3.45 8.20
C PRO A 188 -23.29 -2.66 7.20
N GLY A 189 -22.20 -2.05 7.67
CA GLY A 189 -21.24 -1.40 6.78
C GLY A 189 -20.58 -2.47 5.90
N VAL A 190 -20.55 -2.24 4.60
CA VAL A 190 -19.87 -3.11 3.61
C VAL A 190 -18.74 -2.33 2.97
N GLN A 191 -17.62 -3.00 2.80
CA GLN A 191 -16.52 -2.54 1.99
C GLN A 191 -16.22 -3.64 0.96
N ILE A 192 -16.20 -3.28 -0.29
CA ILE A 192 -15.84 -4.10 -1.44
C ILE A 192 -14.75 -3.38 -2.21
#